data_58d026cf095433cca7d2d21073909c40
#
_entry.id   58d026cf095433cca7d2d21073909c40
#
_cell.length_a   1.000
_cell.length_b   1.000
_cell.length_c   1.000
_cell.angle_alpha   90.00
_cell.angle_beta   90.00
_cell.angle_gamma   90.00
#
_symmetry.space_group_name_H-M   'P 1'
#
loop_
_entity.id
_entity.type
_entity.pdbx_description
1 polymer ?
#
loop_
_entity_poly.entity_id
_entity_poly.type
_entity_poly.pdbx_seq_one_letter_code
_entity_poly.pdbx_strand_id
1 'polypeptide(L)'
;DRLAAQVAATGVTHFTRLYADESWFDRRRTAPGWKASFLIGECPPLSALVADRAQYDRHVALNPAIAAAGPFRQLLRRHGVTTGPVGPGRAPSSAKPAGEVLSAPLAAVVKAMDRESDNFRAEMLLKELGALERGHGTTAAGAAVVRADLETDGVPIAGVSIVDGSGLSQLDRLTATAVGSLLAVAWRNPVVKLPFWSALPVAGVSGTLEDRMEKAPARGAVRAKTGTTDEASALSGYVRDRYAFAVLQNGAPVLAWSARKAQDRFATALASASEQTQ
;
A
#
# COMPACT_ATOMS: atom_id res chain seq x y z
N ASP A 1 -10.26 -6.59 20.12
CA ASP A 1 -10.58 -7.25 21.40
C ASP A 1 -9.31 -7.55 22.23
N ARG A 2 -8.26 -8.17 21.66
CA ARG A 2 -7.00 -8.50 22.37
C ARG A 2 -6.37 -7.30 23.10
N LEU A 3 -6.32 -6.11 22.48
CA LEU A 3 -5.77 -4.91 23.12
C LEU A 3 -6.60 -4.50 24.36
N ALA A 4 -7.93 -4.56 24.27
CA ALA A 4 -8.81 -4.23 25.40
C ALA A 4 -8.63 -5.21 26.57
N ALA A 5 -8.44 -6.50 26.28
CA ALA A 5 -8.14 -7.51 27.30
C ALA A 5 -6.80 -7.24 28.00
N GLN A 6 -5.75 -6.84 27.26
CA GLN A 6 -4.46 -6.49 27.83
C GLN A 6 -4.56 -5.26 28.76
N VAL A 7 -5.31 -4.23 28.33
CA VAL A 7 -5.55 -3.05 29.17
C VAL A 7 -6.28 -3.45 30.46
N ALA A 8 -7.31 -4.29 30.39
CA ALA A 8 -8.01 -4.78 31.60
C ALA A 8 -7.10 -5.57 32.50
N ALA A 9 -6.18 -6.37 31.96
CA ALA A 9 -5.21 -7.16 32.74
C ALA A 9 -4.22 -6.31 33.57
N THR A 10 -4.10 -5.00 33.28
CA THR A 10 -3.30 -4.09 34.12
C THR A 10 -3.95 -3.81 35.49
N GLY A 11 -5.20 -4.21 35.68
CA GLY A 11 -5.96 -3.96 36.93
C GLY A 11 -6.63 -2.56 36.97
N VAL A 12 -6.45 -1.73 35.94
CA VAL A 12 -7.12 -0.43 35.86
C VAL A 12 -8.56 -0.63 35.43
N THR A 13 -9.51 -0.13 36.22
CA THR A 13 -10.95 -0.25 35.97
C THR A 13 -11.59 1.02 35.40
N HIS A 14 -10.86 2.15 35.47
CA HIS A 14 -11.38 3.43 34.99
C HIS A 14 -10.27 4.35 34.48
N PHE A 15 -10.52 4.97 33.33
CA PHE A 15 -9.75 6.10 32.80
C PHE A 15 -10.63 7.33 32.69
N THR A 16 -10.14 8.49 33.14
CA THR A 16 -10.89 9.76 33.08
C THR A 16 -11.11 10.25 31.65
N ARG A 17 -10.26 9.82 30.72
CA ARG A 17 -10.33 10.19 29.30
C ARG A 17 -9.65 9.16 28.41
N LEU A 18 -10.17 9.01 27.18
CA LEU A 18 -9.56 8.22 26.14
C LEU A 18 -9.10 9.15 25.00
N TYR A 19 -7.80 9.19 24.75
CA TYR A 19 -7.24 9.97 23.67
C TYR A 19 -6.98 9.11 22.45
N ALA A 20 -7.43 9.60 21.29
CA ALA A 20 -7.09 9.05 19.98
C ALA A 20 -5.84 9.78 19.47
N ASP A 21 -4.68 9.15 19.63
CA ASP A 21 -3.39 9.67 19.18
C ASP A 21 -3.08 9.19 17.77
N GLU A 22 -3.02 10.12 16.83
CA GLU A 22 -2.61 9.87 15.45
C GLU A 22 -1.32 10.60 15.08
N SER A 23 -0.56 11.06 16.08
CA SER A 23 0.58 11.95 15.89
C SER A 23 1.81 11.32 15.22
N TRP A 24 1.78 10.00 14.98
CA TRP A 24 2.79 9.30 14.21
C TRP A 24 2.81 9.75 12.75
N PHE A 25 1.63 10.11 12.19
CA PHE A 25 1.51 10.72 10.87
C PHE A 25 1.00 12.15 10.95
N ASP A 26 1.16 12.90 9.85
CA ASP A 26 0.45 14.16 9.69
C ASP A 26 -1.06 13.94 9.54
N ARG A 27 -1.85 15.02 9.63
CA ARG A 27 -3.30 14.95 9.52
C ARG A 27 -3.82 15.11 8.09
N ARG A 28 -2.96 14.99 7.08
CA ARG A 28 -3.40 14.98 5.69
C ARG A 28 -4.02 13.63 5.36
N ARG A 29 -5.30 13.68 5.00
CA ARG A 29 -6.13 12.49 4.72
C ARG A 29 -5.97 11.98 3.30
N THR A 30 -5.34 12.74 2.43
CA THR A 30 -5.14 12.48 0.99
C THR A 30 -3.72 12.81 0.58
N ALA A 31 -3.32 12.39 -0.62
CA ALA A 31 -2.08 12.83 -1.24
C ALA A 31 -2.33 13.94 -2.29
N PRO A 32 -1.30 14.71 -2.67
CA PRO A 32 -1.43 15.73 -3.72
C PRO A 32 -1.83 15.12 -5.07
N GLY A 33 -2.66 15.82 -5.82
CA GLY A 33 -3.15 15.36 -7.13
C GLY A 33 -4.33 14.38 -7.09
N TRP A 34 -4.82 14.02 -5.88
CA TRP A 34 -6.00 13.17 -5.75
C TRP A 34 -7.29 13.93 -6.07
N LYS A 35 -8.23 13.23 -6.71
CA LYS A 35 -9.60 13.70 -6.87
C LYS A 35 -10.35 13.54 -5.55
N ALA A 36 -11.27 14.45 -5.24
CA ALA A 36 -12.08 14.37 -4.01
C ALA A 36 -12.90 13.07 -3.92
N SER A 37 -13.33 12.52 -5.06
CA SER A 37 -14.07 11.25 -5.14
C SER A 37 -13.26 10.04 -4.68
N PHE A 38 -11.93 10.11 -4.68
CA PHE A 38 -11.08 8.98 -4.30
C PHE A 38 -11.23 8.57 -2.83
N LEU A 39 -11.60 9.50 -1.94
CA LEU A 39 -11.86 9.19 -0.54
C LEU A 39 -12.96 8.16 -0.30
N ILE A 40 -13.89 8.02 -1.24
CA ILE A 40 -15.01 7.07 -1.12
C ILE A 40 -14.74 5.81 -1.92
N GLY A 41 -14.18 5.93 -3.13
CA GLY A 41 -14.06 4.82 -4.08
C GLY A 41 -12.70 4.13 -4.09
N GLU A 42 -11.62 4.89 -3.88
CA GLU A 42 -10.27 4.38 -4.16
C GLU A 42 -9.38 4.22 -2.93
N CYS A 43 -9.41 5.18 -2.03
CA CYS A 43 -8.56 5.17 -0.85
C CYS A 43 -9.20 5.94 0.29
N PRO A 44 -9.56 5.29 1.40
CA PRO A 44 -10.15 5.96 2.56
C PRO A 44 -9.16 6.93 3.22
N PRO A 45 -9.64 7.84 4.11
CA PRO A 45 -8.82 8.84 4.75
C PRO A 45 -7.63 8.27 5.52
N LEU A 46 -6.45 8.79 5.23
CA LEU A 46 -5.19 8.35 5.86
C LEU A 46 -5.07 8.83 7.30
N SER A 47 -4.64 7.95 8.21
CA SER A 47 -4.38 8.28 9.61
C SER A 47 -3.52 7.21 10.26
N ALA A 48 -2.62 7.59 11.18
CA ALA A 48 -1.81 6.66 11.94
C ALA A 48 -2.64 5.78 12.88
N LEU A 49 -3.81 6.26 13.30
CA LEU A 49 -4.78 5.48 14.06
C LEU A 49 -6.07 5.33 13.24
N VAL A 50 -6.35 4.12 12.80
CA VAL A 50 -7.52 3.80 12.00
C VAL A 50 -8.00 2.38 12.32
N ALA A 51 -9.30 2.18 12.32
CA ALA A 51 -9.94 0.86 12.36
C ALA A 51 -10.86 0.73 11.15
N ASP A 52 -10.96 -0.49 10.60
CA ASP A 52 -11.82 -0.84 9.47
C ASP A 52 -11.72 0.15 8.30
N ARG A 53 -10.50 0.66 8.03
CA ARG A 53 -10.21 1.67 7.00
C ARG A 53 -11.05 2.95 7.14
N ALA A 54 -11.46 3.30 8.35
CA ALA A 54 -12.39 4.40 8.62
C ALA A 54 -13.73 4.29 7.87
N GLN A 55 -14.10 3.09 7.42
CA GLN A 55 -15.37 2.80 6.75
C GLN A 55 -16.34 2.17 7.75
N TYR A 56 -17.48 2.81 7.95
CA TYR A 56 -18.54 2.35 8.85
C TYR A 56 -19.85 2.35 8.08
N ASP A 57 -20.42 1.17 7.85
CA ASP A 57 -21.58 0.96 6.98
C ASP A 57 -21.33 1.55 5.57
N ARG A 58 -22.03 2.63 5.22
CA ARG A 58 -21.88 3.33 3.94
C ARG A 58 -21.18 4.70 4.07
N HIS A 59 -20.62 4.97 5.24
CA HIS A 59 -20.00 6.26 5.54
C HIS A 59 -18.49 6.12 5.75
N VAL A 60 -17.76 7.12 5.29
CA VAL A 60 -16.33 7.25 5.52
C VAL A 60 -16.11 8.29 6.61
N ALA A 61 -15.40 7.89 7.67
CA ALA A 61 -15.10 8.81 8.76
C ALA A 61 -13.93 9.74 8.39
N LEU A 62 -14.20 11.03 8.26
CA LEU A 62 -13.17 12.04 7.99
C LEU A 62 -12.19 12.25 9.16
N ASN A 63 -12.55 11.76 10.35
CA ASN A 63 -11.67 11.70 11.50
C ASN A 63 -11.44 10.25 11.95
N PRO A 64 -10.55 9.50 11.25
CA PRO A 64 -10.36 8.07 11.47
C PRO A 64 -9.97 7.71 12.90
N ALA A 65 -9.11 8.52 13.53
CA ALA A 65 -8.61 8.26 14.87
C ALA A 65 -9.74 8.31 15.91
N ILE A 66 -10.60 9.30 15.85
CA ILE A 66 -11.78 9.40 16.75
C ILE A 66 -12.77 8.27 16.46
N ALA A 67 -12.99 7.95 15.18
CA ALA A 67 -13.87 6.85 14.79
C ALA A 67 -13.38 5.51 15.29
N ALA A 68 -12.07 5.25 15.28
CA ALA A 68 -11.46 4.04 15.82
C ALA A 68 -11.60 3.91 17.35
N ALA A 69 -11.55 5.03 18.07
CA ALA A 69 -11.64 5.04 19.52
C ALA A 69 -13.04 4.68 20.04
N GLY A 70 -14.09 4.89 19.29
CA GLY A 70 -15.48 4.55 19.67
C GLY A 70 -15.66 3.04 19.91
N PRO A 71 -15.44 2.18 18.91
CA PRO A 71 -15.46 0.72 19.07
C PRO A 71 -14.49 0.23 20.13
N PHE A 72 -13.30 0.81 20.23
CA PHE A 72 -12.33 0.42 21.27
C PHE A 72 -12.87 0.71 22.69
N ARG A 73 -13.53 1.84 22.90
CA ARG A 73 -14.23 2.17 24.15
C ARG A 73 -15.29 1.13 24.52
N GLN A 74 -16.04 0.61 23.53
CA GLN A 74 -17.03 -0.44 23.78
C GLN A 74 -16.35 -1.77 24.17
N LEU A 75 -15.25 -2.11 23.55
CA LEU A 75 -14.46 -3.30 23.89
C LEU A 75 -13.89 -3.19 25.32
N LEU A 76 -13.35 -2.05 25.72
CA LEU A 76 -12.89 -1.79 27.08
C LEU A 76 -14.01 -2.04 28.09
N ARG A 77 -15.23 -1.54 27.83
CA ARG A 77 -16.40 -1.79 28.70
C ARG A 77 -16.74 -3.27 28.85
N ARG A 78 -16.64 -4.06 27.77
CA ARG A 78 -16.87 -5.52 27.80
C ARG A 78 -15.87 -6.23 28.70
N HIS A 79 -14.66 -5.68 28.83
CA HIS A 79 -13.61 -6.17 29.73
C HIS A 79 -13.62 -5.50 31.12
N GLY A 80 -14.71 -4.80 31.48
CA GLY A 80 -14.85 -4.19 32.82
C GLY A 80 -14.12 -2.86 33.00
N VAL A 81 -13.58 -2.27 31.91
CA VAL A 81 -12.86 -0.98 31.97
C VAL A 81 -13.75 0.14 31.44
N THR A 82 -14.03 1.12 32.29
CA THR A 82 -14.78 2.32 31.91
C THR A 82 -13.85 3.46 31.49
N THR A 83 -14.33 4.33 30.58
CA THR A 83 -13.57 5.51 30.19
C THR A 83 -14.47 6.74 30.15
N GLY A 84 -13.91 7.89 30.44
CA GLY A 84 -14.52 9.20 30.14
C GLY A 84 -14.66 9.47 28.66
N PRO A 85 -14.83 10.74 28.26
CA PRO A 85 -15.01 11.11 26.87
C PRO A 85 -13.80 10.72 25.98
N VAL A 86 -14.10 10.43 24.71
CA VAL A 86 -13.10 10.29 23.65
C VAL A 86 -12.77 11.68 23.07
N GLY A 87 -11.50 11.93 22.83
CA GLY A 87 -11.04 13.15 22.17
C GLY A 87 -9.71 12.97 21.44
N PRO A 88 -9.34 13.90 20.57
CA PRO A 88 -8.01 13.92 20.00
C PRO A 88 -6.98 14.26 21.06
N GLY A 89 -5.79 13.67 20.97
CA GLY A 89 -4.71 13.97 21.90
C GLY A 89 -3.44 13.25 21.49
N ARG A 90 -2.34 13.63 22.15
CA ARG A 90 -1.04 12.97 21.99
C ARG A 90 -0.68 12.31 23.30
N ALA A 91 -0.20 11.08 23.22
CA ALA A 91 0.33 10.39 24.40
C ALA A 91 1.55 11.15 24.96
N PRO A 92 1.62 11.43 26.26
CA PRO A 92 2.81 12.04 26.84
C PRO A 92 3.98 11.07 26.76
N SER A 93 5.21 11.59 26.67
CA SER A 93 6.43 10.78 26.62
C SER A 93 6.63 9.90 27.86
N SER A 94 6.00 10.26 28.98
CA SER A 94 5.99 9.50 30.23
C SER A 94 4.92 8.40 30.29
N ALA A 95 4.07 8.26 29.27
CA ALA A 95 3.05 7.23 29.23
C ALA A 95 3.67 5.84 29.23
N LYS A 96 3.10 4.94 30.04
CA LYS A 96 3.51 3.52 30.05
C LYS A 96 2.61 2.71 29.13
N PRO A 97 3.16 1.76 28.37
CA PRO A 97 2.35 0.84 27.57
C PRO A 97 1.39 0.03 28.45
N ALA A 98 0.12 0.01 28.11
CA ALA A 98 -0.90 -0.81 28.76
C ALA A 98 -1.27 -2.06 27.94
N GLY A 99 -0.82 -2.10 26.69
CA GLY A 99 -1.03 -3.23 25.79
C GLY A 99 -0.47 -2.93 24.40
N GLU A 100 -0.23 -4.00 23.64
CA GLU A 100 0.33 -3.95 22.29
C GLU A 100 -0.29 -5.04 21.42
N VAL A 101 -0.52 -4.69 20.16
CA VAL A 101 -0.94 -5.65 19.13
C VAL A 101 -0.04 -5.46 17.92
N LEU A 102 0.69 -6.51 17.56
CA LEU A 102 1.55 -6.51 16.37
C LEU A 102 0.73 -6.76 15.10
N SER A 103 1.14 -6.12 14.03
CA SER A 103 0.64 -6.39 12.68
C SER A 103 1.12 -7.75 12.17
N ALA A 104 0.60 -8.19 11.03
CA ALA A 104 1.22 -9.25 10.26
C ALA A 104 2.65 -8.84 9.83
N PRO A 105 3.55 -9.80 9.55
CA PRO A 105 4.87 -9.49 9.01
C PRO A 105 4.79 -8.65 7.74
N LEU A 106 5.76 -7.74 7.53
CA LEU A 106 5.77 -6.80 6.39
C LEU A 106 5.59 -7.50 5.04
N ALA A 107 6.25 -8.64 4.83
CA ALA A 107 6.09 -9.42 3.60
C ALA A 107 4.64 -9.85 3.34
N ALA A 108 3.85 -10.15 4.37
CA ALA A 108 2.44 -10.49 4.24
C ALA A 108 1.59 -9.25 3.93
N VAL A 109 1.93 -8.10 4.53
CA VAL A 109 1.27 -6.81 4.25
C VAL A 109 1.50 -6.40 2.79
N VAL A 110 2.76 -6.46 2.31
CA VAL A 110 3.12 -6.15 0.92
C VAL A 110 2.44 -7.10 -0.05
N LYS A 111 2.41 -8.41 0.27
CA LYS A 111 1.72 -9.40 -0.57
C LYS A 111 0.22 -9.11 -0.71
N ALA A 112 -0.45 -8.76 0.37
CA ALA A 112 -1.86 -8.38 0.32
C ALA A 112 -2.05 -7.07 -0.47
N MET A 113 -1.19 -6.08 -0.26
CA MET A 113 -1.19 -4.81 -0.99
C MET A 113 -1.08 -5.02 -2.50
N ASP A 114 -0.10 -5.79 -2.95
CA ASP A 114 0.16 -5.97 -4.38
C ASP A 114 -0.89 -6.83 -5.08
N ARG A 115 -1.37 -7.89 -4.43
CA ARG A 115 -2.39 -8.79 -4.99
C ARG A 115 -3.74 -8.14 -5.13
N GLU A 116 -4.15 -7.37 -4.13
CA GLU A 116 -5.44 -6.68 -4.09
C GLU A 116 -5.36 -5.30 -4.77
N SER A 117 -4.14 -4.83 -5.08
CA SER A 117 -3.88 -3.44 -5.53
C SER A 117 -4.42 -2.42 -4.52
N ASP A 118 -4.04 -2.59 -3.25
CA ASP A 118 -4.60 -1.85 -2.12
C ASP A 118 -3.93 -0.48 -1.96
N ASN A 119 -4.60 0.54 -2.43
CA ASN A 119 -4.16 1.93 -2.38
C ASN A 119 -3.91 2.41 -0.94
N PHE A 120 -4.79 2.02 -0.01
CA PHE A 120 -4.67 2.45 1.38
C PHE A 120 -3.41 1.90 2.05
N ARG A 121 -3.11 0.59 1.87
CA ARG A 121 -1.87 0.01 2.39
C ARG A 121 -0.63 0.66 1.80
N ALA A 122 -0.65 0.96 0.50
CA ALA A 122 0.47 1.61 -0.18
C ALA A 122 0.76 3.01 0.40
N GLU A 123 -0.27 3.82 0.60
CA GLU A 123 -0.14 5.14 1.22
C GLU A 123 0.34 5.08 2.67
N MET A 124 -0.21 4.14 3.45
CA MET A 124 0.20 3.97 4.85
C MET A 124 1.66 3.55 4.95
N LEU A 125 2.14 2.63 4.10
CA LEU A 125 3.54 2.23 4.05
C LEU A 125 4.45 3.39 3.62
N LEU A 126 4.02 4.22 2.68
CA LEU A 126 4.80 5.40 2.28
C LEU A 126 4.95 6.40 3.44
N LYS A 127 3.87 6.68 4.18
CA LYS A 127 3.95 7.54 5.38
C LYS A 127 4.80 6.92 6.48
N GLU A 128 4.73 5.59 6.65
CA GLU A 128 5.55 4.87 7.61
C GLU A 128 7.05 4.99 7.31
N LEU A 129 7.44 4.85 6.03
CA LEU A 129 8.82 5.11 5.60
C LEU A 129 9.27 6.53 5.97
N GLY A 130 8.42 7.53 5.74
CA GLY A 130 8.70 8.90 6.13
C GLY A 130 8.86 9.08 7.63
N ALA A 131 8.03 8.39 8.43
CA ALA A 131 8.11 8.44 9.89
C ALA A 131 9.39 7.80 10.43
N LEU A 132 9.74 6.61 9.93
CA LEU A 132 10.90 5.84 10.39
C LEU A 132 12.23 6.47 9.95
N GLU A 133 12.35 6.83 8.68
CA GLU A 133 13.64 7.25 8.10
C GLU A 133 13.91 8.76 8.20
N ARG A 134 12.86 9.57 8.37
CA ARG A 134 12.94 11.04 8.40
C ARG A 134 12.35 11.68 9.65
N GLY A 135 11.74 10.88 10.55
CA GLY A 135 11.04 11.40 11.73
C GLY A 135 9.73 12.14 11.40
N HIS A 136 9.24 12.05 10.18
CA HIS A 136 8.06 12.76 9.69
C HIS A 136 7.15 11.81 8.91
N GLY A 137 6.06 11.37 9.52
CA GLY A 137 5.05 10.50 8.90
C GLY A 137 4.19 11.23 7.86
N THR A 138 4.80 11.70 6.79
CA THR A 138 4.14 12.42 5.69
C THR A 138 4.38 11.71 4.36
N THR A 139 3.45 11.83 3.42
CA THR A 139 3.60 11.33 2.05
C THR A 139 4.87 11.89 1.39
N ALA A 140 5.15 13.19 1.56
CA ALA A 140 6.33 13.83 0.98
C ALA A 140 7.65 13.29 1.56
N ALA A 141 7.71 13.03 2.88
CA ALA A 141 8.90 12.45 3.50
C ALA A 141 9.15 11.02 3.02
N GLY A 142 8.08 10.20 2.93
CA GLY A 142 8.16 8.84 2.39
C GLY A 142 8.60 8.81 0.92
N ALA A 143 8.03 9.68 0.09
CA ALA A 143 8.44 9.81 -1.31
C ALA A 143 9.91 10.22 -1.46
N ALA A 144 10.40 11.09 -0.57
CA ALA A 144 11.82 11.46 -0.53
C ALA A 144 12.74 10.30 -0.12
N VAL A 145 12.28 9.40 0.76
CA VAL A 145 13.01 8.16 1.10
C VAL A 145 13.08 7.25 -0.12
N VAL A 146 11.92 6.95 -0.73
CA VAL A 146 11.87 6.08 -1.92
C VAL A 146 12.75 6.63 -3.03
N ARG A 147 12.74 7.94 -3.27
CA ARG A 147 13.60 8.56 -4.28
C ARG A 147 15.08 8.36 -3.97
N ALA A 148 15.50 8.57 -2.73
CA ALA A 148 16.90 8.41 -2.30
C ALA A 148 17.36 6.94 -2.43
N ASP A 149 16.50 5.99 -2.12
CA ASP A 149 16.79 4.56 -2.27
C ASP A 149 16.95 4.19 -3.75
N LEU A 150 16.07 4.69 -4.63
CA LEU A 150 16.21 4.48 -6.08
C LEU A 150 17.54 5.03 -6.63
N GLU A 151 17.96 6.23 -6.18
CA GLU A 151 19.25 6.83 -6.54
C GLU A 151 20.42 5.97 -6.05
N THR A 152 20.36 5.51 -4.80
CA THR A 152 21.38 4.66 -4.17
C THR A 152 21.53 3.32 -4.88
N ASP A 153 20.41 2.73 -5.31
CA ASP A 153 20.36 1.47 -6.05
C ASP A 153 20.72 1.62 -7.54
N GLY A 154 21.05 2.83 -7.99
CA GLY A 154 21.43 3.11 -9.38
C GLY A 154 20.26 3.03 -10.37
N VAL A 155 19.03 3.18 -9.92
CA VAL A 155 17.86 3.26 -10.80
C VAL A 155 17.84 4.62 -11.50
N PRO A 156 17.68 4.68 -12.84
CA PRO A 156 17.59 5.95 -13.55
C PRO A 156 16.36 6.76 -13.13
N ILE A 157 16.56 7.88 -12.47
CA ILE A 157 15.48 8.72 -11.95
C ILE A 157 15.15 9.95 -12.81
N ALA A 158 15.81 10.12 -13.95
CA ALA A 158 15.48 11.19 -14.89
C ALA A 158 14.02 11.05 -15.36
N GLY A 159 13.22 12.09 -15.17
CA GLY A 159 11.79 12.07 -15.48
C GLY A 159 10.91 11.33 -14.48
N VAL A 160 11.46 10.88 -13.33
CA VAL A 160 10.69 10.25 -12.24
C VAL A 160 10.27 11.31 -11.23
N SER A 161 8.98 11.33 -10.90
CA SER A 161 8.38 12.09 -9.80
C SER A 161 7.46 11.16 -9.02
N ILE A 162 7.69 11.04 -7.72
CA ILE A 162 6.88 10.24 -6.80
C ILE A 162 6.18 11.21 -5.86
N VAL A 163 4.85 11.21 -5.91
CA VAL A 163 3.99 12.16 -5.20
C VAL A 163 3.08 11.46 -4.21
N ASP A 164 2.74 10.20 -4.48
CA ASP A 164 1.97 9.35 -3.57
C ASP A 164 2.52 7.91 -3.55
N GLY A 165 1.90 7.02 -2.76
CA GLY A 165 2.29 5.62 -2.66
C GLY A 165 1.45 4.69 -3.51
N SER A 166 0.25 5.11 -3.87
CA SER A 166 -0.76 4.29 -4.54
C SER A 166 -0.72 4.38 -6.06
N GLY A 167 -0.16 5.46 -6.60
CA GLY A 167 -0.23 5.77 -8.03
C GLY A 167 -1.57 6.37 -8.46
N LEU A 168 -2.41 6.82 -7.53
CA LEU A 168 -3.66 7.54 -7.82
C LEU A 168 -3.40 8.98 -8.29
N SER A 169 -2.25 9.54 -7.89
CA SER A 169 -1.89 10.92 -8.21
C SER A 169 -1.60 11.09 -9.69
N GLN A 170 -2.29 12.03 -10.31
CA GLN A 170 -1.99 12.45 -11.68
C GLN A 170 -0.66 13.22 -11.80
N LEU A 171 0.01 13.50 -10.69
CA LEU A 171 1.31 14.18 -10.64
C LEU A 171 2.49 13.21 -10.64
N ASP A 172 2.26 11.91 -10.45
CA ASP A 172 3.28 10.90 -10.57
C ASP A 172 3.83 10.80 -11.99
N ARG A 173 5.12 10.61 -12.09
CA ARG A 173 5.81 10.37 -13.37
C ARG A 173 6.79 9.24 -13.21
N LEU A 174 6.66 8.24 -14.06
CA LEU A 174 7.57 7.10 -14.12
C LEU A 174 8.00 6.85 -15.56
N THR A 175 9.17 6.28 -15.73
CA THR A 175 9.64 5.79 -17.02
C THR A 175 9.68 4.26 -17.02
N ALA A 176 9.45 3.63 -18.17
CA ALA A 176 9.57 2.17 -18.28
C ALA A 176 10.99 1.70 -17.94
N THR A 177 11.99 2.52 -18.25
CA THR A 177 13.39 2.26 -17.90
C THR A 177 13.60 2.23 -16.39
N ALA A 178 13.06 3.22 -15.65
CA ALA A 178 13.18 3.26 -14.19
C ALA A 178 12.50 2.04 -13.54
N VAL A 179 11.28 1.70 -13.96
CA VAL A 179 10.54 0.54 -13.45
C VAL A 179 11.25 -0.76 -13.79
N GLY A 180 11.72 -0.95 -15.02
CA GLY A 180 12.48 -2.14 -15.42
C GLY A 180 13.80 -2.28 -14.67
N SER A 181 14.52 -1.18 -14.43
CA SER A 181 15.75 -1.16 -13.63
C SER A 181 15.48 -1.53 -12.17
N LEU A 182 14.42 -0.99 -11.57
CA LEU A 182 14.01 -1.33 -10.21
C LEU A 182 13.68 -2.83 -10.07
N LEU A 183 12.95 -3.40 -11.03
CA LEU A 183 12.66 -4.82 -11.05
C LEU A 183 13.97 -5.66 -11.12
N ALA A 184 14.95 -5.23 -11.93
CA ALA A 184 16.24 -5.90 -12.01
C ALA A 184 17.06 -5.77 -10.72
N VAL A 185 16.97 -4.63 -10.01
CA VAL A 185 17.58 -4.44 -8.68
C VAL A 185 16.91 -5.38 -7.66
N ALA A 186 15.59 -5.37 -7.58
CA ALA A 186 14.85 -6.24 -6.67
C ALA A 186 15.13 -7.73 -6.90
N TRP A 187 15.31 -8.14 -8.16
CA TRP A 187 15.67 -9.53 -8.52
C TRP A 187 17.05 -9.94 -8.02
N ARG A 188 18.02 -9.02 -8.04
CA ARG A 188 19.40 -9.27 -7.58
C ARG A 188 19.56 -9.19 -6.06
N ASN A 189 18.64 -8.53 -5.37
CA ASN A 189 18.71 -8.38 -3.91
C ASN A 189 18.19 -9.66 -3.21
N PRO A 190 19.04 -10.43 -2.50
CA PRO A 190 18.65 -11.71 -1.92
C PRO A 190 17.58 -11.58 -0.82
N VAL A 191 17.49 -10.42 -0.15
CA VAL A 191 16.51 -10.17 0.91
C VAL A 191 15.14 -9.84 0.32
N VAL A 192 15.12 -9.05 -0.76
CA VAL A 192 13.87 -8.53 -1.37
C VAL A 192 13.28 -9.48 -2.39
N LYS A 193 14.13 -10.21 -3.15
CA LYS A 193 13.72 -11.03 -4.30
C LYS A 193 12.51 -11.91 -4.03
N LEU A 194 12.61 -12.82 -3.08
CA LEU A 194 11.54 -13.81 -2.85
C LEU A 194 10.28 -13.19 -2.25
N PRO A 195 10.34 -12.33 -1.21
CA PRO A 195 9.16 -11.63 -0.71
C PRO A 195 8.43 -10.83 -1.79
N PHE A 196 9.16 -10.02 -2.56
CA PHE A 196 8.58 -9.18 -3.62
C PHE A 196 8.00 -10.02 -4.77
N TRP A 197 8.76 -10.98 -5.31
CA TRP A 197 8.30 -11.86 -6.38
C TRP A 197 7.04 -12.65 -5.98
N SER A 198 6.95 -13.12 -4.73
CA SER A 198 5.78 -13.86 -4.23
C SER A 198 4.57 -12.96 -3.94
N ALA A 199 4.79 -11.66 -3.79
CA ALA A 199 3.73 -10.67 -3.58
C ALA A 199 2.94 -10.36 -4.86
N LEU A 200 3.59 -10.43 -6.02
CA LEU A 200 2.97 -10.05 -7.29
C LEU A 200 1.79 -10.96 -7.67
N PRO A 201 0.73 -10.41 -8.28
CA PRO A 201 -0.31 -11.16 -8.97
C PRO A 201 0.24 -12.12 -10.01
N VAL A 202 -0.42 -13.26 -10.20
CA VAL A 202 0.01 -14.32 -11.12
C VAL A 202 -1.03 -14.53 -12.22
N ALA A 203 -0.60 -14.47 -13.46
CA ALA A 203 -1.45 -14.63 -14.64
C ALA A 203 -2.27 -15.92 -14.61
N GLY A 204 -3.60 -15.79 -14.75
CA GLY A 204 -4.57 -16.87 -14.74
C GLY A 204 -4.70 -17.62 -13.40
N VAL A 205 -4.15 -17.05 -12.28
CA VAL A 205 -4.08 -17.78 -11.00
C VAL A 205 -4.47 -16.92 -9.80
N SER A 206 -4.05 -15.68 -9.70
CA SER A 206 -4.30 -14.89 -8.48
C SER A 206 -4.23 -13.38 -8.66
N GLY A 207 -4.96 -12.67 -7.76
CA GLY A 207 -4.95 -11.22 -7.66
C GLY A 207 -5.49 -10.55 -8.92
N THR A 208 -5.02 -9.35 -9.23
CA THR A 208 -5.50 -8.57 -10.39
C THR A 208 -5.19 -9.19 -11.77
N LEU A 209 -4.50 -10.33 -11.82
CA LEU A 209 -4.24 -11.12 -13.02
C LEU A 209 -4.98 -12.47 -13.05
N GLU A 210 -5.88 -12.75 -12.12
CA GLU A 210 -6.61 -14.02 -12.04
C GLU A 210 -7.35 -14.32 -13.33
N ASP A 211 -8.05 -13.33 -13.88
CA ASP A 211 -8.84 -13.44 -15.12
C ASP A 211 -8.08 -12.88 -16.35
N ARG A 212 -6.75 -12.84 -16.30
CA ARG A 212 -5.89 -12.36 -17.40
C ARG A 212 -4.85 -13.42 -17.76
N MET A 213 -4.62 -13.59 -19.07
CA MET A 213 -3.60 -14.53 -19.57
C MET A 213 -3.79 -15.97 -19.02
N GLU A 214 -5.02 -16.47 -19.02
CA GLU A 214 -5.45 -17.74 -18.42
C GLU A 214 -4.92 -18.98 -19.13
N LYS A 215 -4.24 -18.84 -20.28
CA LYS A 215 -3.74 -19.94 -21.09
C LYS A 215 -2.22 -19.95 -21.14
N ALA A 216 -1.64 -21.14 -21.40
CA ALA A 216 -0.23 -21.26 -21.72
C ALA A 216 0.13 -20.38 -22.94
N PRO A 217 1.36 -19.85 -23.04
CA PRO A 217 2.50 -20.04 -22.12
C PRO A 217 2.51 -19.04 -20.94
N ALA A 218 1.58 -18.08 -20.87
CA ALA A 218 1.60 -17.00 -19.89
C ALA A 218 1.06 -17.43 -18.51
N ARG A 219 0.04 -18.30 -18.48
CA ARG A 219 -0.57 -18.78 -17.24
C ARG A 219 0.48 -19.32 -16.27
N GLY A 220 0.50 -18.78 -15.05
CA GLY A 220 1.46 -19.16 -14.02
C GLY A 220 2.91 -18.67 -14.24
N ALA A 221 3.25 -18.31 -15.49
CA ALA A 221 4.59 -17.87 -15.88
C ALA A 221 4.81 -16.36 -15.68
N VAL A 222 3.77 -15.56 -15.85
CA VAL A 222 3.82 -14.09 -15.68
C VAL A 222 3.40 -13.72 -14.26
N ARG A 223 4.24 -12.94 -13.58
CA ARG A 223 3.96 -12.32 -12.28
C ARG A 223 4.14 -10.83 -12.41
N ALA A 224 3.07 -10.05 -12.27
CA ALA A 224 3.16 -8.64 -12.53
C ALA A 224 2.13 -7.81 -11.74
N LYS A 225 2.52 -6.57 -11.42
CA LYS A 225 1.64 -5.56 -10.87
C LYS A 225 0.93 -4.83 -11.99
N THR A 226 -0.37 -4.64 -11.84
CA THR A 226 -1.22 -3.85 -12.71
C THR A 226 -1.35 -2.42 -12.20
N GLY A 227 -1.55 -1.46 -13.10
CA GLY A 227 -1.97 -0.10 -12.79
C GLY A 227 -3.02 0.34 -13.80
N THR A 228 -4.07 1.01 -13.35
CA THR A 228 -5.09 1.57 -14.24
C THR A 228 -5.71 2.81 -13.59
N THR A 229 -5.64 3.91 -14.29
CA THR A 229 -6.34 5.17 -13.99
C THR A 229 -7.07 5.63 -15.25
N ASP A 230 -7.72 6.79 -15.21
CA ASP A 230 -8.37 7.34 -16.40
C ASP A 230 -7.36 7.67 -17.52
N GLU A 231 -6.10 7.98 -17.18
CA GLU A 231 -5.09 8.49 -18.09
C GLU A 231 -3.88 7.59 -18.25
N ALA A 232 -3.80 6.48 -17.49
CA ALA A 232 -2.68 5.56 -17.55
C ALA A 232 -3.11 4.10 -17.39
N SER A 233 -2.40 3.20 -18.09
CA SER A 233 -2.50 1.76 -17.89
C SER A 233 -1.12 1.14 -17.93
N ALA A 234 -0.82 0.29 -16.95
CA ALA A 234 0.50 -0.28 -16.77
C ALA A 234 0.45 -1.77 -16.42
N LEU A 235 1.50 -2.48 -16.82
CA LEU A 235 1.82 -3.84 -16.39
C LEU A 235 3.33 -3.97 -16.28
N SER A 236 3.84 -4.34 -15.10
CA SER A 236 5.28 -4.52 -14.88
C SER A 236 5.55 -5.67 -13.92
N GLY A 237 6.62 -6.40 -14.16
CA GLY A 237 6.95 -7.57 -13.35
C GLY A 237 7.92 -8.52 -14.04
N TYR A 238 7.69 -9.81 -13.87
CA TYR A 238 8.60 -10.86 -14.34
C TYR A 238 7.88 -11.90 -15.18
N VAL A 239 8.62 -12.47 -16.13
CA VAL A 239 8.24 -13.69 -16.82
C VAL A 239 9.23 -14.78 -16.44
N ARG A 240 8.74 -15.73 -15.63
CA ARG A 240 9.58 -16.77 -15.00
C ARG A 240 10.76 -16.12 -14.24
N ASP A 241 11.94 -16.67 -14.37
CA ASP A 241 13.22 -16.15 -13.84
C ASP A 241 14.10 -15.49 -14.93
N ARG A 242 13.53 -15.21 -16.12
CA ARG A 242 14.29 -14.81 -17.31
C ARG A 242 14.15 -13.34 -17.68
N TYR A 243 12.94 -12.80 -17.60
CA TYR A 243 12.68 -11.43 -18.03
C TYR A 243 12.06 -10.60 -16.92
N ALA A 244 12.58 -9.40 -16.70
CA ALA A 244 11.89 -8.30 -16.05
C ALA A 244 11.33 -7.39 -17.16
N PHE A 245 10.10 -6.91 -17.02
CA PHE A 245 9.48 -6.05 -18.01
C PHE A 245 8.63 -4.94 -17.41
N ALA A 246 8.49 -3.84 -18.15
CA ALA A 246 7.59 -2.73 -17.80
C ALA A 246 6.92 -2.18 -19.06
N VAL A 247 5.60 -2.16 -19.06
CA VAL A 247 4.76 -1.54 -20.09
C VAL A 247 3.97 -0.43 -19.44
N LEU A 248 4.19 0.81 -19.87
CA LEU A 248 3.48 2.01 -19.42
C LEU A 248 2.80 2.65 -20.64
N GLN A 249 1.50 2.87 -20.53
CA GLN A 249 0.67 3.45 -21.57
C GLN A 249 -0.09 4.63 -21.00
N ASN A 250 -0.11 5.74 -21.71
CA ASN A 250 -0.80 6.96 -21.35
C ASN A 250 -1.77 7.38 -22.45
N GLY A 251 -2.83 8.07 -22.06
CA GLY A 251 -3.85 8.61 -22.95
C GLY A 251 -4.84 9.48 -22.17
N ALA A 252 -5.59 10.30 -22.84
CA ALA A 252 -6.60 11.17 -22.22
C ALA A 252 -7.95 11.07 -22.96
N PRO A 253 -8.79 10.07 -22.66
CA PRO A 253 -8.59 8.95 -21.73
C PRO A 253 -7.75 7.81 -22.33
N VAL A 254 -7.20 6.95 -21.45
CA VAL A 254 -6.64 5.67 -21.89
C VAL A 254 -7.78 4.65 -22.07
N LEU A 255 -7.80 3.95 -23.20
CA LEU A 255 -8.75 2.86 -23.41
C LEU A 255 -8.27 1.59 -22.68
N ALA A 256 -8.64 1.47 -21.41
CA ALA A 256 -8.14 0.44 -20.49
C ALA A 256 -8.21 -0.98 -21.07
N TRP A 257 -9.30 -1.35 -21.76
CA TRP A 257 -9.43 -2.67 -22.37
C TRP A 257 -8.40 -2.93 -23.47
N SER A 258 -8.19 -1.97 -24.38
CA SER A 258 -7.21 -2.07 -25.47
C SER A 258 -5.79 -2.11 -24.91
N ALA A 259 -5.52 -1.28 -23.91
CA ALA A 259 -4.22 -1.23 -23.24
C ALA A 259 -3.90 -2.56 -22.55
N ARG A 260 -4.84 -3.12 -21.80
CA ARG A 260 -4.69 -4.43 -21.15
C ARG A 260 -4.45 -5.55 -22.16
N LYS A 261 -5.18 -5.58 -23.28
CA LYS A 261 -4.94 -6.56 -24.35
C LYS A 261 -3.54 -6.46 -24.95
N ALA A 262 -3.01 -5.26 -25.14
CA ALA A 262 -1.65 -5.06 -25.65
C ALA A 262 -0.60 -5.54 -24.63
N GLN A 263 -0.80 -5.23 -23.34
CA GLN A 263 0.04 -5.72 -22.25
C GLN A 263 0.04 -7.25 -22.17
N ASP A 264 -1.12 -7.88 -22.26
CA ASP A 264 -1.26 -9.34 -22.20
C ASP A 264 -0.57 -10.03 -23.36
N ARG A 265 -0.72 -9.48 -24.58
CA ARG A 265 0.00 -9.98 -25.76
C ARG A 265 1.51 -9.86 -25.62
N PHE A 266 2.00 -8.73 -25.11
CA PHE A 266 3.42 -8.51 -24.86
C PHE A 266 3.99 -9.51 -23.86
N ALA A 267 3.35 -9.64 -22.70
CA ALA A 267 3.78 -10.57 -21.65
C ALA A 267 3.70 -12.04 -22.10
N THR A 268 2.68 -12.40 -22.89
CA THR A 268 2.55 -13.75 -23.49
C THR A 268 3.66 -14.04 -24.50
N ALA A 269 4.04 -13.06 -25.33
CA ALA A 269 5.15 -13.19 -26.27
C ALA A 269 6.49 -13.45 -25.53
N LEU A 270 6.73 -12.72 -24.43
CA LEU A 270 7.90 -12.98 -23.57
C LEU A 270 7.86 -14.39 -22.95
N ALA A 271 6.69 -14.86 -22.53
CA ALA A 271 6.52 -16.20 -22.01
C ALA A 271 6.82 -17.27 -23.07
N SER A 272 6.35 -17.08 -24.31
CA SER A 272 6.70 -17.96 -25.46
C SER A 272 8.20 -17.98 -25.74
N ALA A 273 8.84 -16.82 -25.79
CA ALA A 273 10.29 -16.71 -26.03
C ALA A 273 11.10 -17.39 -24.92
N SER A 274 10.62 -17.35 -23.69
CA SER A 274 11.28 -18.01 -22.54
C SER A 274 11.25 -19.55 -22.62
N GLU A 275 10.34 -20.15 -23.38
CA GLU A 275 10.25 -21.60 -23.61
C GLU A 275 11.21 -22.10 -24.68
N GLN A 276 11.46 -21.27 -25.71
CA GLN A 276 12.32 -21.64 -26.86
C GLN A 276 13.82 -21.62 -26.54
N THR A 277 14.21 -21.09 -25.40
CA THR A 277 15.61 -20.93 -25.00
C THR A 277 16.02 -21.97 -23.93
N GLN A 278 15.18 -22.97 -23.65
CA GLN A 278 15.50 -24.14 -22.85
C GLN A 278 16.11 -25.24 -23.74
#